data_1bb192c225a2b69c496004478f3c4dad
#
_entry.id   1bb192c225a2b69c496004478f3c4dad
#
_cell.length_a   1.000
_cell.length_b   1.000
_cell.length_c   1.000
_cell.angle_alpha   90.00
_cell.angle_beta   90.00
_cell.angle_gamma   90.00
#
_symmetry.space_group_name_H-M   'P 1'
#
loop_
_entity.id
_entity.type
_entity.pdbx_description
1 polymer ?
#
loop_
_entity_poly.entity_id
_entity_poly.type
_entity_poly.pdbx_seq_one_letter_code
_entity_poly.pdbx_strand_id
1 'polypeptide(L)'
;MKYFVLLHKITTKMLRFISFGSGSSGNCYYLYTEEEGLIIDIGVGIRTLKKQFRDYGLSLSSVHYVLITHDHADHIKSVGSISHECQLPVYATPNVHDGIDRNYCITRKLSPSMKRFLEPGKAVQLGAFNITPFSVPHDATENVGYQIKAEGVTFCIITDAGSITDEMRSYISEADYLVIEANHDVEMLRQGPYPQHLKERIESHTGHLCNRDCAVAIAENM
;
A
#
# COMPACT_ATOMS: atom_id res chain seq x y z
N MET A 1 53.88 -14.04 15.08
CA MET A 1 52.46 -14.28 15.40
C MET A 1 51.63 -13.26 14.62
N LYS A 2 50.93 -13.72 13.54
CA LYS A 2 50.14 -12.83 12.71
C LYS A 2 48.69 -12.85 13.25
N TYR A 3 48.17 -11.71 13.68
CA TYR A 3 46.77 -11.56 14.09
C TYR A 3 45.94 -11.21 12.86
N PHE A 4 45.00 -12.07 12.51
CA PHE A 4 43.94 -11.75 11.54
C PHE A 4 42.75 -11.15 12.30
N VAL A 5 42.46 -9.88 12.08
CA VAL A 5 41.24 -9.26 12.56
C VAL A 5 40.17 -9.49 11.48
N LEU A 6 39.22 -10.39 11.76
CA LEU A 6 38.03 -10.56 10.93
C LEU A 6 37.05 -9.43 11.27
N LEU A 7 37.05 -8.37 10.47
CA LEU A 7 36.00 -7.33 10.55
C LEU A 7 34.73 -7.91 9.93
N HIS A 8 33.89 -8.48 10.78
CA HIS A 8 32.52 -8.80 10.39
C HIS A 8 31.73 -7.48 10.32
N LYS A 9 31.42 -7.02 9.11
CA LYS A 9 30.50 -5.90 8.91
C LYS A 9 29.12 -6.39 9.37
N ILE A 10 28.71 -6.05 10.59
CA ILE A 10 27.33 -6.24 11.06
C ILE A 10 26.49 -5.27 10.26
N THR A 11 26.06 -5.67 9.07
CA THR A 11 24.97 -5.00 8.37
C THR A 11 23.71 -5.42 9.11
N THR A 12 23.20 -4.54 9.96
CA THR A 12 21.84 -4.66 10.46
C THR A 12 20.94 -4.45 9.25
N LYS A 13 20.49 -5.56 8.67
CA LYS A 13 19.45 -5.52 7.64
C LYS A 13 18.26 -4.76 8.22
N MET A 14 17.72 -3.81 7.47
CA MET A 14 16.69 -2.90 7.97
C MET A 14 15.62 -2.70 6.90
N LEU A 15 14.38 -2.98 7.26
CA LEU A 15 13.21 -2.58 6.49
C LEU A 15 12.89 -1.11 6.79
N ARG A 16 12.73 -0.29 5.74
CA ARG A 16 12.44 1.15 5.85
C ARG A 16 11.14 1.47 5.15
N PHE A 17 10.38 2.43 5.70
CA PHE A 17 9.08 2.85 5.19
C PHE A 17 8.99 4.37 5.08
N ILE A 18 8.40 4.85 3.97
CA ILE A 18 8.09 6.26 3.74
C ILE A 18 6.68 6.37 3.16
N SER A 19 5.85 7.21 3.75
CA SER A 19 4.60 7.64 3.14
C SER A 19 4.86 8.89 2.29
N PHE A 20 4.64 8.79 0.98
CA PHE A 20 4.72 9.91 0.05
C PHE A 20 3.38 10.63 -0.12
N GLY A 21 2.31 10.02 0.31
CA GLY A 21 0.96 10.56 0.33
C GLY A 21 0.00 9.60 1.01
N SER A 22 -0.96 10.17 1.76
CA SER A 22 -2.01 9.42 2.44
C SER A 22 -3.26 10.28 2.48
N GLY A 23 -4.28 9.88 1.71
CA GLY A 23 -5.58 10.54 1.62
C GLY A 23 -6.04 10.83 0.18
N SER A 24 -7.20 11.45 0.01
CA SER A 24 -7.91 11.66 -1.26
C SER A 24 -7.15 12.46 -2.34
N SER A 25 -6.05 13.11 -2.01
CA SER A 25 -5.17 13.77 -2.99
C SER A 25 -4.18 12.82 -3.64
N GLY A 26 -3.97 11.63 -3.08
CA GLY A 26 -3.16 10.56 -3.61
C GLY A 26 -2.43 9.78 -2.52
N ASN A 27 -2.55 8.47 -2.61
CA ASN A 27 -1.91 7.49 -1.74
C ASN A 27 -0.67 6.92 -2.44
N CYS A 28 0.44 6.86 -1.72
CA CYS A 28 1.68 6.27 -2.24
C CYS A 28 2.64 5.99 -1.09
N TYR A 29 3.06 4.75 -0.98
CA TYR A 29 3.93 4.30 0.10
C TYR A 29 5.14 3.58 -0.49
N TYR A 30 6.30 3.78 0.11
CA TYR A 30 7.55 3.15 -0.30
C TYR A 30 8.15 2.34 0.83
N LEU A 31 8.27 1.03 0.62
CA LEU A 31 8.88 0.08 1.53
C LEU A 31 10.15 -0.46 0.88
N TYR A 32 11.30 -0.42 1.59
CA TYR A 32 12.57 -0.75 0.97
C TYR A 32 13.60 -1.30 1.96
N THR A 33 14.49 -2.12 1.42
CA THR A 33 15.70 -2.62 2.04
C THR A 33 16.92 -1.84 1.54
N GLU A 34 18.14 -2.30 1.81
CA GLU A 34 19.35 -1.70 1.22
C GLU A 34 19.48 -1.99 -0.28
N GLU A 35 18.90 -3.09 -0.77
CA GLU A 35 19.09 -3.57 -2.15
C GLU A 35 17.90 -3.31 -3.04
N GLU A 36 16.67 -3.40 -2.51
CA GLU A 36 15.43 -3.38 -3.29
C GLU A 36 14.34 -2.57 -2.61
N GLY A 37 13.43 -2.05 -3.43
CA GLY A 37 12.24 -1.37 -2.94
C GLY A 37 10.97 -1.72 -3.70
N LEU A 38 9.86 -1.60 -3.02
CA LEU A 38 8.53 -1.71 -3.59
C LEU A 38 7.69 -0.47 -3.28
N ILE A 39 6.87 -0.08 -4.21
CA ILE A 39 5.86 0.98 -4.02
C ILE A 39 4.50 0.31 -3.84
N ILE A 40 3.73 0.78 -2.86
CA ILE A 40 2.34 0.40 -2.66
C ILE A 40 1.50 1.62 -3.01
N ASP A 41 0.64 1.49 -3.99
CA ASP A 41 -0.17 2.52 -4.64
C ASP A 41 0.61 3.68 -5.26
N ILE A 42 0.06 4.26 -6.33
CA ILE A 42 0.65 5.41 -7.03
C ILE A 42 -0.44 6.42 -7.37
N GLY A 43 -1.12 6.90 -6.34
CA GLY A 43 -2.16 7.94 -6.45
C GLY A 43 -1.60 9.35 -6.61
N VAL A 44 -0.35 9.57 -6.24
CA VAL A 44 0.32 10.86 -6.44
C VAL A 44 0.76 11.07 -7.88
N GLY A 45 0.85 12.34 -8.32
CA GLY A 45 1.32 12.66 -9.66
C GLY A 45 2.78 12.24 -9.87
N ILE A 46 3.12 11.74 -11.07
CA ILE A 46 4.48 11.26 -11.39
C ILE A 46 5.59 12.29 -11.14
N ARG A 47 5.32 13.57 -11.38
CA ARG A 47 6.30 14.64 -11.10
C ARG A 47 6.52 14.83 -9.60
N THR A 48 5.45 14.75 -8.82
CA THR A 48 5.50 14.79 -7.37
C THR A 48 6.29 13.61 -6.81
N LEU A 49 6.00 12.40 -7.27
CA LEU A 49 6.72 11.20 -6.87
C LEU A 49 8.23 11.33 -7.14
N LYS A 50 8.61 11.73 -8.36
CA LYS A 50 10.02 11.96 -8.72
C LYS A 50 10.70 13.03 -7.86
N LYS A 51 9.97 14.09 -7.50
CA LYS A 51 10.47 15.11 -6.59
C LYS A 51 10.70 14.55 -5.20
N GLN A 52 9.72 13.83 -4.65
CA GLN A 52 9.82 13.22 -3.31
C GLN A 52 10.99 12.23 -3.22
N PHE A 53 11.18 11.35 -4.19
CA PHE A 53 12.36 10.48 -4.21
C PHE A 53 13.68 11.28 -4.10
N ARG A 54 13.82 12.36 -4.87
CA ARG A 54 15.01 13.22 -4.79
C ARG A 54 15.14 13.93 -3.43
N ASP A 55 14.05 14.45 -2.88
CA ASP A 55 14.04 15.16 -1.60
C ASP A 55 14.48 14.24 -0.44
N TYR A 56 14.18 12.94 -0.52
CA TYR A 56 14.65 11.93 0.44
C TYR A 56 16.02 11.33 0.09
N GLY A 57 16.70 11.80 -0.95
CA GLY A 57 17.98 11.25 -1.40
C GLY A 57 17.88 9.84 -1.99
N LEU A 58 16.68 9.45 -2.46
CA LEU A 58 16.40 8.14 -3.02
C LEU A 58 16.41 8.17 -4.56
N SER A 59 16.57 6.99 -5.17
CA SER A 59 16.48 6.81 -6.61
C SER A 59 15.30 5.91 -6.99
N LEU A 60 14.58 6.26 -8.06
CA LEU A 60 13.56 5.38 -8.64
C LEU A 60 14.16 4.09 -9.22
N SER A 61 15.46 4.05 -9.51
CA SER A 61 16.14 2.82 -9.95
C SER A 61 16.22 1.74 -8.86
N SER A 62 16.01 2.11 -7.59
CA SER A 62 15.93 1.16 -6.48
C SER A 62 14.52 0.57 -6.30
N VAL A 63 13.53 1.02 -7.07
CA VAL A 63 12.18 0.44 -7.09
C VAL A 63 12.17 -0.73 -8.05
N HIS A 64 11.71 -1.89 -7.59
CA HIS A 64 11.66 -3.12 -8.37
C HIS A 64 10.22 -3.62 -8.58
N TYR A 65 9.33 -3.26 -7.66
CA TYR A 65 7.96 -3.78 -7.63
C TYR A 65 6.96 -2.67 -7.34
N VAL A 66 5.77 -2.77 -7.93
CA VAL A 66 4.62 -1.92 -7.65
C VAL A 66 3.47 -2.82 -7.24
N LEU A 67 2.90 -2.60 -6.05
CA LEU A 67 1.68 -3.24 -5.57
C LEU A 67 0.53 -2.23 -5.66
N ILE A 68 -0.65 -2.69 -6.06
CA ILE A 68 -1.86 -1.85 -6.04
C ILE A 68 -2.90 -2.50 -5.16
N THR A 69 -3.46 -1.73 -4.22
CA THR A 69 -4.50 -2.18 -3.30
C THR A 69 -5.86 -2.28 -3.98
N HIS A 70 -6.27 -1.24 -4.68
CA HIS A 70 -7.55 -1.17 -5.40
C HIS A 70 -7.52 -0.12 -6.53
N ASP A 71 -8.62 0.02 -7.26
CA ASP A 71 -8.71 0.77 -8.51
C ASP A 71 -9.24 2.20 -8.39
N HIS A 72 -9.32 2.80 -7.19
CA HIS A 72 -9.69 4.20 -7.05
C HIS A 72 -8.58 5.14 -7.58
N ALA A 73 -9.00 6.28 -8.14
CA ALA A 73 -8.11 7.20 -8.85
C ALA A 73 -6.95 7.73 -7.99
N ASP A 74 -7.18 7.94 -6.71
CA ASP A 74 -6.19 8.39 -5.73
C ASP A 74 -5.23 7.30 -5.26
N HIS A 75 -5.36 6.08 -5.79
CA HIS A 75 -4.41 4.98 -5.61
C HIS A 75 -3.65 4.62 -6.90
N ILE A 76 -4.21 4.93 -8.07
CA ILE A 76 -3.67 4.42 -9.35
C ILE A 76 -3.29 5.50 -10.36
N LYS A 77 -3.48 6.79 -10.05
CA LYS A 77 -3.33 7.93 -10.97
C LYS A 77 -2.10 7.88 -11.87
N SER A 78 -0.96 7.47 -11.35
CA SER A 78 0.31 7.45 -12.09
C SER A 78 0.83 6.04 -12.40
N VAL A 79 0.05 4.99 -12.14
CA VAL A 79 0.49 3.58 -12.27
C VAL A 79 1.01 3.27 -13.68
N GLY A 80 0.28 3.65 -14.73
CA GLY A 80 0.70 3.41 -16.10
C GLY A 80 1.93 4.24 -16.52
N SER A 81 2.06 5.46 -15.97
CA SER A 81 3.21 6.32 -16.25
C SER A 81 4.49 5.75 -15.65
N ILE A 82 4.48 5.38 -14.36
CA ILE A 82 5.66 4.83 -13.68
C ILE A 82 6.07 3.48 -14.27
N SER A 83 5.10 2.60 -14.50
CA SER A 83 5.35 1.29 -15.11
C SER A 83 6.05 1.41 -16.45
N HIS A 84 5.58 2.33 -17.31
CA HIS A 84 6.21 2.53 -18.63
C HIS A 84 7.57 3.21 -18.53
N GLU A 85 7.71 4.28 -17.73
CA GLU A 85 8.96 5.04 -17.67
C GLU A 85 10.11 4.27 -17.00
N CYS A 86 9.79 3.48 -15.97
CA CYS A 86 10.78 2.72 -15.22
C CYS A 86 10.77 1.21 -15.55
N GLN A 87 9.94 0.77 -16.49
CA GLN A 87 9.78 -0.65 -16.86
C GLN A 87 9.45 -1.54 -15.66
N LEU A 88 8.58 -1.03 -14.74
CA LEU A 88 8.22 -1.70 -13.52
C LEU A 88 7.00 -2.61 -13.70
N PRO A 89 7.08 -3.88 -13.28
CA PRO A 89 5.91 -4.74 -13.20
C PRO A 89 4.96 -4.25 -12.11
N VAL A 90 3.65 -4.37 -12.38
CA VAL A 90 2.58 -3.98 -11.46
C VAL A 90 1.83 -5.22 -11.01
N TYR A 91 1.83 -5.44 -9.72
CA TYR A 91 1.22 -6.57 -9.03
C TYR A 91 -0.11 -6.14 -8.42
N ALA A 92 -1.17 -6.83 -8.79
CA ALA A 92 -2.51 -6.64 -8.27
C ALA A 92 -3.34 -7.92 -8.51
N THR A 93 -4.53 -8.00 -7.93
CA THR A 93 -5.46 -9.08 -8.27
C THR A 93 -6.01 -8.90 -9.69
N PRO A 94 -6.54 -9.96 -10.34
CA PRO A 94 -7.17 -9.83 -11.64
C PRO A 94 -8.27 -8.77 -11.69
N ASN A 95 -9.13 -8.71 -10.67
CA ASN A 95 -10.23 -7.75 -10.60
C ASN A 95 -9.73 -6.29 -10.46
N VAL A 96 -8.68 -6.06 -9.66
CA VAL A 96 -8.04 -4.74 -9.56
C VAL A 96 -7.42 -4.34 -10.90
N HIS A 97 -6.75 -5.25 -11.61
CA HIS A 97 -6.24 -4.96 -12.96
C HIS A 97 -7.35 -4.62 -13.96
N ASP A 98 -8.48 -5.30 -13.89
CA ASP A 98 -9.65 -4.98 -14.72
C ASP A 98 -10.25 -3.61 -14.37
N GLY A 99 -10.28 -3.27 -13.08
CA GLY A 99 -10.68 -1.95 -12.60
C GLY A 99 -9.73 -0.85 -13.12
N ILE A 100 -8.41 -1.05 -13.04
CA ILE A 100 -7.38 -0.14 -13.59
C ILE A 100 -7.61 0.09 -15.10
N ASP A 101 -7.89 -0.96 -15.85
CA ASP A 101 -8.09 -0.85 -17.30
C ASP A 101 -9.35 -0.03 -17.66
N ARG A 102 -10.41 -0.16 -16.86
CA ARG A 102 -11.67 0.58 -17.06
C ARG A 102 -11.61 2.01 -16.53
N ASN A 103 -10.72 2.31 -15.59
CA ASN A 103 -10.68 3.61 -14.93
C ASN A 103 -10.26 4.72 -15.90
N TYR A 104 -11.17 5.67 -16.15
CA TYR A 104 -10.98 6.77 -17.10
C TYR A 104 -9.99 7.84 -16.62
N CYS A 105 -9.69 7.89 -15.31
CA CYS A 105 -8.71 8.83 -14.74
C CYS A 105 -7.28 8.48 -15.13
N ILE A 106 -7.03 7.24 -15.59
CA ILE A 106 -5.72 6.80 -16.04
C ILE A 106 -5.54 7.12 -17.52
N THR A 107 -4.78 8.15 -17.80
CA THR A 107 -4.49 8.58 -19.17
C THR A 107 -3.53 7.64 -19.91
N ARG A 108 -2.58 7.03 -19.18
CA ARG A 108 -1.64 6.05 -19.72
C ARG A 108 -1.95 4.67 -19.13
N LYS A 109 -2.49 3.79 -19.96
CA LYS A 109 -2.86 2.43 -19.56
C LYS A 109 -1.63 1.56 -19.31
N LEU A 110 -1.78 0.53 -18.46
CA LEU A 110 -0.76 -0.49 -18.26
C LEU A 110 -0.59 -1.35 -19.51
N SER A 111 0.67 -1.65 -19.87
CA SER A 111 0.94 -2.68 -20.85
C SER A 111 0.56 -4.06 -20.27
N PRO A 112 -0.10 -4.94 -21.05
CA PRO A 112 -0.39 -6.31 -20.61
C PRO A 112 0.87 -7.08 -20.15
N SER A 113 2.02 -6.83 -20.77
CA SER A 113 3.31 -7.44 -20.40
C SER A 113 3.84 -7.02 -19.03
N MET A 114 3.35 -5.91 -18.47
CA MET A 114 3.73 -5.41 -17.15
C MET A 114 2.80 -5.86 -16.03
N LYS A 115 1.65 -6.46 -16.34
CA LYS A 115 0.73 -6.97 -15.35
C LYS A 115 1.25 -8.26 -14.70
N ARG A 116 1.14 -8.32 -13.38
CA ARG A 116 1.40 -9.52 -12.57
C ARG A 116 0.22 -9.74 -11.66
N PHE A 117 -0.19 -11.00 -11.53
CA PHE A 117 -1.42 -11.33 -10.84
C PHE A 117 -1.12 -11.90 -9.46
N LEU A 118 -1.80 -11.34 -8.45
CA LEU A 118 -1.80 -11.82 -7.09
C LEU A 118 -3.15 -12.47 -6.77
N GLU A 119 -3.15 -13.37 -5.80
CA GLU A 119 -4.35 -14.04 -5.31
C GLU A 119 -4.45 -13.85 -3.80
N PRO A 120 -5.57 -13.30 -3.25
CA PRO A 120 -5.74 -13.13 -1.82
C PRO A 120 -5.50 -14.44 -1.05
N GLY A 121 -4.80 -14.34 0.08
CA GLY A 121 -4.40 -15.48 0.91
C GLY A 121 -3.19 -16.27 0.40
N LYS A 122 -2.65 -15.98 -0.81
CA LYS A 122 -1.49 -16.68 -1.35
C LYS A 122 -0.22 -15.82 -1.28
N ALA A 123 0.78 -16.32 -0.58
CA ALA A 123 2.08 -15.68 -0.48
C ALA A 123 2.87 -15.78 -1.79
N VAL A 124 3.52 -14.67 -2.18
CA VAL A 124 4.41 -14.59 -3.34
C VAL A 124 5.75 -13.99 -2.90
N GLN A 125 6.85 -14.61 -3.33
CA GLN A 125 8.20 -14.08 -3.09
C GLN A 125 8.59 -13.12 -4.21
N LEU A 126 8.88 -11.87 -3.87
CA LEU A 126 9.39 -10.83 -4.77
C LEU A 126 10.72 -10.30 -4.19
N GLY A 127 11.84 -10.81 -4.69
CA GLY A 127 13.15 -10.49 -4.15
C GLY A 127 13.24 -10.72 -2.64
N ALA A 128 13.55 -9.69 -1.87
CA ALA A 128 13.62 -9.73 -0.41
C ALA A 128 12.25 -9.78 0.29
N PHE A 129 11.14 -9.52 -0.43
CA PHE A 129 9.81 -9.38 0.14
C PHE A 129 8.97 -10.65 -0.06
N ASN A 130 8.43 -11.20 1.01
CA ASN A 130 7.37 -12.22 0.95
C ASN A 130 6.03 -11.52 1.18
N ILE A 131 5.15 -11.51 0.17
CA ILE A 131 3.95 -10.67 0.13
C ILE A 131 2.72 -11.55 0.11
N THR A 132 1.80 -11.32 1.04
CA THR A 132 0.48 -11.95 1.07
C THR A 132 -0.60 -10.88 0.98
N PRO A 133 -1.34 -10.79 -0.13
CA PRO A 133 -2.53 -9.96 -0.19
C PRO A 133 -3.67 -10.62 0.58
N PHE A 134 -4.56 -9.82 1.18
CA PHE A 134 -5.77 -10.29 1.87
C PHE A 134 -6.93 -9.33 1.61
N SER A 135 -8.16 -9.83 1.69
CA SER A 135 -9.36 -9.05 1.36
C SER A 135 -9.66 -7.98 2.39
N VAL A 136 -10.03 -6.79 1.93
CA VAL A 136 -10.43 -5.64 2.75
C VAL A 136 -11.75 -5.08 2.23
N PRO A 137 -12.79 -4.94 3.08
CA PRO A 137 -14.08 -4.37 2.66
C PRO A 137 -13.96 -2.91 2.27
N HIS A 138 -14.21 -2.60 0.99
CA HIS A 138 -14.24 -1.24 0.44
C HIS A 138 -15.07 -1.18 -0.84
N ASP A 139 -15.57 0.01 -1.22
CA ASP A 139 -16.44 0.22 -2.38
C ASP A 139 -15.67 0.38 -3.71
N ALA A 140 -14.70 -0.50 -3.94
CA ALA A 140 -13.92 -0.61 -5.17
C ALA A 140 -14.30 -1.88 -5.96
N THR A 141 -13.70 -2.09 -7.13
CA THR A 141 -13.89 -3.34 -7.89
C THR A 141 -13.45 -4.55 -7.06
N GLU A 142 -12.34 -4.44 -6.37
CA GLU A 142 -11.80 -5.29 -5.32
C GLU A 142 -10.80 -4.47 -4.52
N ASN A 143 -10.66 -4.74 -3.24
CA ASN A 143 -9.67 -4.08 -2.40
C ASN A 143 -8.91 -5.10 -1.55
N VAL A 144 -7.59 -4.94 -1.48
CA VAL A 144 -6.69 -5.80 -0.69
C VAL A 144 -5.75 -4.98 0.19
N GLY A 145 -5.52 -5.50 1.39
CA GLY A 145 -4.37 -5.15 2.20
C GLY A 145 -3.19 -6.07 1.87
N TYR A 146 -2.01 -5.75 2.39
CA TYR A 146 -0.82 -6.55 2.23
C TYR A 146 -0.13 -6.83 3.55
N GLN A 147 0.15 -8.11 3.84
CA GLN A 147 1.18 -8.49 4.79
C GLN A 147 2.49 -8.70 4.01
N ILE A 148 3.58 -8.05 4.46
CA ILE A 148 4.88 -8.08 3.80
C ILE A 148 5.93 -8.47 4.83
N LYS A 149 6.54 -9.63 4.65
CA LYS A 149 7.64 -10.13 5.51
C LYS A 149 8.98 -9.90 4.80
N ALA A 150 9.85 -9.11 5.43
CA ALA A 150 11.19 -8.83 4.92
C ALA A 150 12.14 -8.50 6.09
N GLU A 151 13.42 -8.87 5.97
CA GLU A 151 14.47 -8.55 6.97
C GLU A 151 14.12 -8.99 8.41
N GLY A 152 13.33 -10.06 8.57
CA GLY A 152 12.86 -10.56 9.86
C GLY A 152 11.72 -9.76 10.49
N VAL A 153 11.09 -8.86 9.73
CA VAL A 153 10.00 -7.97 10.16
C VAL A 153 8.74 -8.32 9.38
N THR A 154 7.59 -8.30 10.05
CA THR A 154 6.26 -8.40 9.46
C THR A 154 5.62 -7.00 9.41
N PHE A 155 5.43 -6.48 8.21
CA PHE A 155 4.78 -5.21 7.93
C PHE A 155 3.37 -5.47 7.39
N CYS A 156 2.35 -4.82 7.96
CA CYS A 156 0.97 -4.91 7.48
C CYS A 156 0.47 -3.54 7.05
N ILE A 157 -0.18 -3.46 5.89
CA ILE A 157 -0.78 -2.22 5.40
C ILE A 157 -2.23 -2.45 4.97
N ILE A 158 -3.12 -1.63 5.52
CA ILE A 158 -4.55 -1.59 5.26
C ILE A 158 -4.90 -0.12 5.00
N THR A 159 -5.11 0.25 3.75
CA THR A 159 -5.39 1.63 3.37
C THR A 159 -6.86 1.95 3.57
N ASP A 160 -7.69 1.75 2.59
CA ASP A 160 -9.11 2.08 2.64
C ASP A 160 -9.91 0.85 3.12
N ALA A 161 -10.58 0.99 4.26
CA ALA A 161 -11.34 -0.09 4.87
C ALA A 161 -12.65 0.44 5.45
N GLY A 162 -13.79 -0.12 5.07
CA GLY A 162 -15.07 0.25 5.66
C GLY A 162 -15.33 -0.44 6.99
N SER A 163 -14.67 -1.55 7.27
CA SER A 163 -14.80 -2.34 8.50
C SER A 163 -13.63 -3.29 8.69
N ILE A 164 -13.47 -3.80 9.91
CA ILE A 164 -12.44 -4.77 10.27
C ILE A 164 -13.03 -6.17 10.32
N THR A 165 -12.50 -7.08 9.50
CA THR A 165 -12.90 -8.50 9.46
C THR A 165 -12.02 -9.34 10.39
N ASP A 166 -12.45 -10.56 10.68
CA ASP A 166 -11.64 -11.52 11.48
C ASP A 166 -10.35 -11.90 10.75
N GLU A 167 -10.37 -11.99 9.42
CA GLU A 167 -9.17 -12.20 8.60
C GLU A 167 -8.17 -11.04 8.78
N MET A 168 -8.64 -9.80 8.71
CA MET A 168 -7.79 -8.62 8.93
C MET A 168 -7.20 -8.60 10.35
N ARG A 169 -7.99 -8.97 11.39
CA ARG A 169 -7.51 -9.08 12.78
C ARG A 169 -6.34 -10.04 12.88
N SER A 170 -6.38 -11.18 12.18
CA SER A 170 -5.29 -12.14 12.16
C SER A 170 -4.00 -11.52 11.59
N TYR A 171 -4.08 -10.79 10.48
CA TYR A 171 -2.91 -10.11 9.89
C TYR A 171 -2.40 -8.95 10.76
N ILE A 172 -3.29 -8.20 11.42
CA ILE A 172 -2.92 -7.13 12.36
C ILE A 172 -2.14 -7.73 13.55
N SER A 173 -2.60 -8.85 14.13
CA SER A 173 -1.96 -9.48 15.30
C SER A 173 -0.57 -10.05 15.02
N GLU A 174 -0.25 -10.37 13.77
CA GLU A 174 1.07 -10.83 13.35
C GLU A 174 2.04 -9.69 13.02
N ALA A 175 1.57 -8.45 12.93
CA ALA A 175 2.35 -7.33 12.43
C ALA A 175 3.29 -6.75 13.50
N ASP A 176 4.58 -6.59 13.16
CA ASP A 176 5.52 -5.77 13.92
C ASP A 176 5.30 -4.27 13.65
N TYR A 177 4.87 -3.94 12.44
CA TYR A 177 4.51 -2.58 12.01
C TYR A 177 3.20 -2.59 11.24
N LEU A 178 2.29 -1.71 11.61
CA LEU A 178 0.98 -1.57 11.01
C LEU A 178 0.78 -0.17 10.41
N VAL A 179 0.34 -0.11 9.17
CA VAL A 179 -0.28 1.06 8.56
C VAL A 179 -1.75 0.74 8.36
N ILE A 180 -2.62 1.50 8.99
CA ILE A 180 -4.07 1.30 8.93
C ILE A 180 -4.77 2.64 8.79
N GLU A 181 -5.89 2.65 8.09
CA GLU A 181 -6.71 3.84 7.91
C GLU A 181 -7.33 4.31 9.25
N ALA A 182 -7.30 5.63 9.48
CA ALA A 182 -8.10 6.34 10.47
C ALA A 182 -8.67 7.58 9.78
N ASN A 183 -9.81 7.43 9.09
CA ASN A 183 -10.28 8.38 8.10
C ASN A 183 -11.01 9.58 8.72
N HIS A 184 -11.91 9.33 9.68
CA HIS A 184 -12.79 10.38 10.18
C HIS A 184 -13.16 10.21 11.64
N ASP A 185 -13.45 11.33 12.29
CA ASP A 185 -14.22 11.37 13.51
C ASP A 185 -15.71 11.41 13.17
N VAL A 186 -16.51 10.56 13.83
CA VAL A 186 -17.92 10.35 13.51
C VAL A 186 -18.73 11.63 13.71
N GLU A 187 -18.51 12.37 14.82
CA GLU A 187 -19.26 13.59 15.11
C GLU A 187 -18.87 14.72 14.15
N MET A 188 -17.57 14.86 13.86
CA MET A 188 -17.08 15.84 12.90
C MET A 188 -17.64 15.58 11.49
N LEU A 189 -17.70 14.31 11.07
CA LEU A 189 -18.29 13.93 9.79
C LEU A 189 -19.76 14.30 9.75
N ARG A 190 -20.54 13.94 10.77
CA ARG A 190 -21.99 14.20 10.84
C ARG A 190 -22.31 15.69 10.84
N GLN A 191 -21.54 16.50 11.55
CA GLN A 191 -21.69 17.96 11.62
C GLN A 191 -21.05 18.69 10.43
N GLY A 192 -20.18 18.02 9.68
CA GLY A 192 -19.43 18.60 8.57
C GLY A 192 -20.30 18.99 7.37
N PRO A 193 -19.73 19.73 6.40
CA PRO A 193 -20.45 20.29 5.27
C PRO A 193 -20.77 19.29 4.14
N TYR A 194 -20.36 18.03 4.28
CA TYR A 194 -20.58 17.03 3.24
C TYR A 194 -22.06 16.73 3.03
N PRO A 195 -22.50 16.51 1.77
CA PRO A 195 -23.84 16.04 1.46
C PRO A 195 -24.18 14.73 2.19
N GLN A 196 -25.46 14.54 2.54
CA GLN A 196 -25.88 13.39 3.34
C GLN A 196 -25.49 12.04 2.70
N HIS A 197 -25.68 11.86 1.39
CA HIS A 197 -25.32 10.63 0.68
C HIS A 197 -23.81 10.31 0.77
N LEU A 198 -22.93 11.34 0.83
CA LEU A 198 -21.50 11.12 0.99
C LEU A 198 -21.15 10.71 2.42
N LYS A 199 -21.82 11.29 3.44
CA LYS A 199 -21.65 10.85 4.84
C LYS A 199 -22.06 9.39 5.01
N GLU A 200 -23.22 9.01 4.45
CA GLU A 200 -23.72 7.64 4.47
C GLU A 200 -22.75 6.65 3.76
N ARG A 201 -22.19 7.06 2.62
CA ARG A 201 -21.14 6.26 1.93
C ARG A 201 -19.92 6.09 2.81
N ILE A 202 -19.42 7.16 3.44
CA ILE A 202 -18.22 7.13 4.29
C ILE A 202 -18.46 6.23 5.51
N GLU A 203 -19.63 6.34 6.17
CA GLU A 203 -19.98 5.53 7.36
C GLU A 203 -20.42 4.09 7.00
N SER A 204 -20.54 3.73 5.73
CA SER A 204 -20.98 2.39 5.33
C SER A 204 -19.95 1.32 5.66
N HIS A 205 -20.40 0.06 5.71
CA HIS A 205 -19.55 -1.11 5.96
C HIS A 205 -18.42 -1.31 4.91
N THR A 206 -18.59 -0.71 3.74
CA THR A 206 -17.59 -0.67 2.66
C THR A 206 -17.07 0.74 2.40
N GLY A 207 -17.32 1.69 3.30
CA GLY A 207 -16.84 3.07 3.20
C GLY A 207 -15.42 3.21 3.74
N HIS A 208 -15.29 3.96 4.84
CA HIS A 208 -14.00 4.25 5.46
C HIS A 208 -14.03 4.08 6.97
N LEU A 209 -12.93 3.60 7.54
CA LEU A 209 -12.80 3.31 8.96
C LEU A 209 -12.75 4.60 9.79
N CYS A 210 -13.62 4.70 10.80
CA CYS A 210 -13.57 5.82 11.71
C CYS A 210 -12.38 5.71 12.68
N ASN A 211 -11.95 6.83 13.25
CA ASN A 211 -10.81 6.89 14.18
C ASN A 211 -11.00 5.96 15.39
N ARG A 212 -12.24 5.83 15.88
CA ARG A 212 -12.56 4.97 17.02
C ARG A 212 -12.38 3.49 16.68
N ASP A 213 -12.91 3.04 15.54
CA ASP A 213 -12.84 1.63 15.16
C ASP A 213 -11.40 1.23 14.79
N CYS A 214 -10.63 2.15 14.20
CA CYS A 214 -9.20 2.00 14.03
C CYS A 214 -8.48 1.80 15.38
N ALA A 215 -8.75 2.66 16.36
CA ALA A 215 -8.13 2.56 17.69
C ALA A 215 -8.49 1.26 18.41
N VAL A 216 -9.75 0.80 18.29
CA VAL A 216 -10.19 -0.51 18.83
C VAL A 216 -9.47 -1.65 18.15
N ALA A 217 -9.37 -1.64 16.81
CA ALA A 217 -8.68 -2.69 16.07
C ALA A 217 -7.21 -2.82 16.48
N ILE A 218 -6.52 -1.70 16.71
CA ILE A 218 -5.13 -1.70 17.21
C ILE A 218 -5.06 -2.23 18.64
N ALA A 219 -5.88 -1.71 19.55
CA ALA A 219 -5.82 -2.06 20.97
C ALA A 219 -6.17 -3.53 21.28
N GLU A 220 -7.02 -4.15 20.45
CA GLU A 220 -7.44 -5.55 20.63
C GLU A 220 -6.49 -6.55 19.97
N ASN A 221 -5.64 -6.15 19.01
CA ASN A 221 -4.87 -7.09 18.19
C ASN A 221 -3.36 -6.85 18.19
N MET A 222 -2.87 -5.73 18.70
CA MET A 222 -1.44 -5.42 18.88
C MET A 222 -1.08 -5.22 20.34
#